data_496deed1f00a8c531f5d680bf68d9a7d
#
_entry.id   496deed1f00a8c531f5d680bf68d9a7d
#
_cell.length_a   1.000
_cell.length_b   1.000
_cell.length_c   1.000
_cell.angle_alpha   90.00
_cell.angle_beta   90.00
_cell.angle_gamma   90.00
#
_symmetry.space_group_name_H-M   'P 1'
#
loop_
_entity.id
_entity.type
_entity.pdbx_description
1 polymer ?
#
loop_
_entity_poly.entity_id
_entity_poly.type
_entity_poly.pdbx_seq_one_letter_code
_entity_poly.pdbx_strand_id
1 'polypeptide(L)'
;MGELTYMLNSKKITEYLTPGHHVHLVGIGGVSMRPLGLVLKGMGMEVTGSDMNASVSTDELIEQGIPVAIGHRAENIEGADCIIRTAAAHNDNPEIAAARAAGIPVFERAQAWGEIMKSYHNAICVSGTHGKTTTTSMVTHILMEADMDPTVMIGGLSLIHISEPTRH
;
A
#
# COMPACT_ATOMS: atom_id res chain seq x y z
N MET A 1 -19.25 -1.18 -23.05
CA MET A 1 -18.00 -1.54 -22.33
C MET A 1 -17.10 -0.34 -22.04
N GLY A 2 -17.05 0.69 -22.88
CA GLY A 2 -16.19 1.88 -22.65
C GLY A 2 -16.64 2.82 -21.53
N GLU A 3 -17.93 3.02 -21.32
CA GLU A 3 -18.45 3.95 -20.31
C GLU A 3 -18.23 3.46 -18.87
N LEU A 4 -18.38 2.17 -18.61
CA LEU A 4 -18.15 1.58 -17.28
C LEU A 4 -16.67 1.69 -16.88
N THR A 5 -15.77 1.47 -17.83
CA THR A 5 -14.31 1.63 -17.63
C THR A 5 -13.93 3.09 -17.40
N TYR A 6 -14.61 4.04 -18.03
CA TYR A 6 -14.39 5.47 -17.83
C TYR A 6 -14.94 5.95 -16.48
N MET A 7 -16.09 5.45 -16.04
CA MET A 7 -16.66 5.77 -14.72
C MET A 7 -15.83 5.21 -13.59
N LEU A 8 -15.25 4.00 -13.72
CA LEU A 8 -14.34 3.43 -12.73
C LEU A 8 -13.01 4.19 -12.63
N ASN A 9 -12.57 4.84 -13.70
CA ASN A 9 -11.38 5.71 -13.72
C ASN A 9 -11.64 7.13 -13.17
N SER A 10 -12.89 7.52 -12.94
CA SER A 10 -13.24 8.85 -12.41
C SER A 10 -13.24 8.90 -10.88
N LYS A 11 -13.27 7.75 -10.19
CA LYS A 11 -13.22 7.67 -8.74
C LYS A 11 -11.79 8.01 -8.28
N LYS A 12 -11.69 8.98 -7.39
CA LYS A 12 -10.39 9.40 -6.85
C LYS A 12 -10.05 8.52 -5.66
N ILE A 13 -8.82 8.03 -5.60
CA ILE A 13 -8.32 7.22 -4.48
C ILE A 13 -8.48 7.94 -3.12
N THR A 14 -8.45 9.27 -3.11
CA THR A 14 -8.70 10.13 -1.94
C THR A 14 -10.01 9.82 -1.22
N GLU A 15 -11.03 9.39 -1.96
CA GLU A 15 -12.36 9.08 -1.40
C GLU A 15 -12.34 7.80 -0.56
N TYR A 16 -11.36 6.92 -0.78
CA TYR A 16 -11.24 5.61 -0.16
C TYR A 16 -10.13 5.54 0.90
N LEU A 17 -9.15 6.45 0.86
CA LEU A 17 -8.07 6.51 1.85
C LEU A 17 -8.45 7.37 3.06
N THR A 18 -9.60 7.06 3.65
CA THR A 18 -10.11 7.73 4.85
C THR A 18 -10.48 6.70 5.92
N PRO A 19 -10.38 7.06 7.23
CA PRO A 19 -10.68 6.12 8.31
C PRO A 19 -12.04 5.44 8.16
N GLY A 20 -12.08 4.15 8.46
CA GLY A 20 -13.30 3.33 8.40
C GLY A 20 -13.59 2.68 7.06
N HIS A 21 -12.85 3.00 5.98
CA HIS A 21 -12.94 2.27 4.72
C HIS A 21 -12.17 0.95 4.79
N HIS A 22 -12.71 -0.07 4.13
CA HIS A 22 -12.07 -1.36 3.96
C HIS A 22 -11.24 -1.38 2.66
N VAL A 23 -9.93 -1.48 2.80
CA VAL A 23 -8.96 -1.50 1.69
C VAL A 23 -8.34 -2.88 1.57
N HIS A 24 -8.49 -3.53 0.43
CA HIS A 24 -7.86 -4.83 0.17
C HIS A 24 -6.60 -4.66 -0.70
N LEU A 25 -5.48 -5.25 -0.25
CA LEU A 25 -4.17 -5.14 -0.90
C LEU A 25 -3.80 -6.44 -1.62
N VAL A 26 -3.73 -6.43 -2.95
CA VAL A 26 -3.33 -7.58 -3.76
C VAL A 26 -1.80 -7.61 -3.91
N GLY A 27 -1.17 -8.69 -3.44
CA GLY A 27 0.28 -8.85 -3.34
C GLY A 27 0.86 -8.16 -2.10
N ILE A 28 0.17 -8.27 -0.96
CA ILE A 28 0.46 -7.52 0.27
C ILE A 28 1.83 -7.86 0.88
N GLY A 29 2.35 -9.07 0.69
CA GLY A 29 3.67 -9.51 1.18
C GLY A 29 4.85 -8.85 0.48
N GLY A 30 4.61 -8.13 -0.63
CA GLY A 30 5.66 -7.43 -1.37
C GLY A 30 6.33 -6.31 -0.57
N VAL A 31 7.64 -6.11 -0.82
CA VAL A 31 8.51 -5.15 -0.09
C VAL A 31 7.93 -3.75 0.05
N SER A 32 7.16 -3.28 -0.90
CA SER A 32 6.55 -1.94 -0.86
C SER A 32 5.03 -1.95 -0.64
N MET A 33 4.40 -3.14 -0.67
CA MET A 33 2.99 -3.30 -0.33
C MET A 33 2.79 -3.49 1.17
N ARG A 34 3.69 -4.28 1.82
CA ARG A 34 3.66 -4.49 3.27
C ARG A 34 3.67 -3.16 4.06
N PRO A 35 4.63 -2.23 3.86
CA PRO A 35 4.60 -0.95 4.56
C PRO A 35 3.37 -0.12 4.21
N LEU A 36 2.84 -0.22 3.00
CA LEU A 36 1.58 0.44 2.64
C LEU A 36 0.42 -0.06 3.51
N GLY A 37 0.29 -1.37 3.69
CA GLY A 37 -0.74 -1.97 4.55
C GLY A 37 -0.66 -1.46 5.99
N LEU A 38 0.54 -1.38 6.55
CA LEU A 38 0.76 -0.87 7.90
C LEU A 38 0.40 0.61 8.04
N VAL A 39 0.80 1.44 7.08
CA VAL A 39 0.48 2.88 7.06
C VAL A 39 -1.04 3.09 6.96
N LEU A 40 -1.71 2.39 6.05
CA LEU A 40 -3.16 2.51 5.89
C LEU A 40 -3.91 2.09 7.17
N LYS A 41 -3.47 1.01 7.82
CA LYS A 41 -4.00 0.60 9.11
C LYS A 41 -3.76 1.65 10.18
N GLY A 42 -2.54 2.21 10.27
CA GLY A 42 -2.21 3.31 11.18
C GLY A 42 -3.05 4.57 10.94
N MET A 43 -3.49 4.80 9.71
CA MET A 43 -4.42 5.87 9.33
C MET A 43 -5.88 5.57 9.70
N GLY A 44 -6.18 4.39 10.27
CA GLY A 44 -7.52 4.02 10.75
C GLY A 44 -8.40 3.33 9.71
N MET A 45 -7.83 2.79 8.65
CA MET A 45 -8.55 1.96 7.68
C MET A 45 -8.62 0.51 8.14
N GLU A 46 -9.66 -0.19 7.74
CA GLU A 46 -9.71 -1.65 7.79
C GLU A 46 -8.89 -2.19 6.61
N VAL A 47 -7.82 -2.93 6.91
CA VAL A 47 -6.91 -3.43 5.89
C VAL A 47 -6.93 -4.94 5.86
N THR A 48 -7.15 -5.49 4.68
CA THR A 48 -6.95 -6.92 4.39
C THR A 48 -6.01 -7.05 3.19
N GLY A 49 -5.55 -8.25 2.91
CA GLY A 49 -4.78 -8.46 1.70
C GLY A 49 -4.63 -9.92 1.31
N SER A 50 -4.02 -10.13 0.16
CA SER A 50 -3.71 -11.44 -0.37
C SER A 50 -2.28 -11.48 -0.91
N ASP A 51 -1.67 -12.65 -0.86
CA ASP A 51 -0.41 -12.93 -1.55
C ASP A 51 -0.42 -14.32 -2.15
N MET A 52 0.36 -14.55 -3.20
CA MET A 52 0.46 -15.86 -3.83
C MET A 52 1.06 -16.91 -2.89
N ASN A 53 2.03 -16.49 -2.06
CA ASN A 53 2.77 -17.37 -1.19
C ASN A 53 2.82 -16.85 0.25
N ALA A 54 2.79 -17.77 1.19
CA ALA A 54 3.12 -17.46 2.58
C ALA A 54 4.61 -17.07 2.70
N SER A 55 4.90 -16.10 3.54
CA SER A 55 6.24 -15.58 3.77
C SER A 55 6.34 -14.95 5.16
N VAL A 56 7.55 -14.70 5.63
CA VAL A 56 7.76 -13.95 6.88
C VAL A 56 7.01 -12.62 6.87
N SER A 57 6.98 -11.93 5.72
CA SER A 57 6.25 -10.67 5.58
C SER A 57 4.73 -10.81 5.77
N THR A 58 4.14 -11.91 5.28
CA THR A 58 2.70 -12.18 5.48
C THR A 58 2.40 -12.55 6.92
N ASP A 59 3.27 -13.33 7.56
CA ASP A 59 3.12 -13.74 8.96
C ASP A 59 3.21 -12.52 9.90
N GLU A 60 4.18 -11.63 9.68
CA GLU A 60 4.31 -10.38 10.43
C GLU A 60 3.08 -9.46 10.27
N LEU A 61 2.47 -9.41 9.08
CA LEU A 61 1.24 -8.65 8.86
C LEU A 61 0.06 -9.23 9.65
N ILE A 62 -0.06 -10.56 9.68
CA ILE A 62 -1.08 -11.26 10.45
C ILE A 62 -0.90 -11.00 11.95
N GLU A 63 0.34 -11.09 12.46
CA GLU A 63 0.67 -10.77 13.86
C GLU A 63 0.32 -9.32 14.22
N GLN A 64 0.44 -8.40 13.27
CA GLN A 64 0.02 -7.01 13.43
C GLN A 64 -1.48 -6.79 13.21
N GLY A 65 -2.26 -7.87 13.07
CA GLY A 65 -3.72 -7.82 12.95
C GLY A 65 -4.20 -7.32 11.59
N ILE A 66 -3.46 -7.61 10.51
CA ILE A 66 -3.91 -7.46 9.12
C ILE A 66 -4.18 -8.87 8.57
N PRO A 67 -5.44 -9.24 8.29
CA PRO A 67 -5.76 -10.52 7.71
C PRO A 67 -5.14 -10.68 6.31
N VAL A 68 -4.42 -11.77 6.08
CA VAL A 68 -3.80 -12.08 4.78
C VAL A 68 -4.28 -13.43 4.29
N ALA A 69 -4.90 -13.46 3.09
CA ALA A 69 -5.26 -14.68 2.39
C ALA A 69 -4.09 -15.18 1.54
N ILE A 70 -3.79 -16.46 1.60
CA ILE A 70 -2.80 -17.09 0.71
C ILE A 70 -3.51 -17.66 -0.50
N GLY A 71 -3.02 -17.26 -1.69
CA GLY A 71 -3.66 -17.52 -2.99
C GLY A 71 -4.71 -16.45 -3.34
N HIS A 72 -4.79 -16.13 -4.63
CA HIS A 72 -5.73 -15.14 -5.15
C HIS A 72 -7.06 -15.80 -5.51
N ARG A 73 -8.15 -15.33 -4.90
CA ARG A 73 -9.52 -15.80 -5.11
C ARG A 73 -10.49 -14.64 -5.10
N ALA A 74 -11.58 -14.75 -5.87
CA ALA A 74 -12.60 -13.71 -5.96
C ALA A 74 -13.22 -13.34 -4.60
N GLU A 75 -13.32 -14.30 -3.69
CA GLU A 75 -13.93 -14.14 -2.36
C GLU A 75 -13.07 -13.28 -1.42
N ASN A 76 -11.77 -13.17 -1.68
CA ASN A 76 -10.85 -12.41 -0.82
C ASN A 76 -11.19 -10.91 -0.74
N ILE A 77 -11.90 -10.38 -1.72
CA ILE A 77 -12.27 -8.95 -1.79
C ILE A 77 -13.66 -8.65 -1.20
N GLU A 78 -14.29 -9.62 -0.57
CA GLU A 78 -15.64 -9.44 -0.03
C GLU A 78 -15.65 -8.33 1.03
N GLY A 79 -16.57 -7.38 0.86
CA GLY A 79 -16.70 -6.22 1.75
C GLY A 79 -15.68 -5.10 1.51
N ALA A 80 -14.74 -5.24 0.57
CA ALA A 80 -13.77 -4.18 0.28
C ALA A 80 -14.40 -2.99 -0.47
N ASP A 81 -14.12 -1.78 0.01
CA ASP A 81 -14.52 -0.53 -0.65
C ASP A 81 -13.63 -0.20 -1.85
N CYS A 82 -12.35 -0.57 -1.77
CA CYS A 82 -11.41 -0.44 -2.89
C CYS A 82 -10.30 -1.49 -2.82
N ILE A 83 -9.67 -1.71 -3.98
CA ILE A 83 -8.52 -2.59 -4.13
C ILE A 83 -7.28 -1.76 -4.47
N ILE A 84 -6.16 -2.06 -3.83
CA ILE A 84 -4.85 -1.55 -4.23
C ILE A 84 -3.98 -2.72 -4.65
N ARG A 85 -3.44 -2.68 -5.86
CA ARG A 85 -2.65 -3.77 -6.40
C ARG A 85 -1.17 -3.44 -6.55
N THR A 86 -0.33 -4.45 -6.46
CA THR A 86 1.04 -4.39 -6.98
C THR A 86 1.04 -4.41 -8.51
N ALA A 87 2.06 -3.84 -9.13
CA ALA A 87 2.22 -3.89 -10.59
C ALA A 87 2.37 -5.32 -11.14
N ALA A 88 2.78 -6.28 -10.30
CA ALA A 88 2.89 -7.70 -10.67
C ALA A 88 1.51 -8.40 -10.77
N ALA A 89 0.47 -7.85 -10.16
CA ALA A 89 -0.89 -8.40 -10.27
C ALA A 89 -1.56 -7.85 -11.53
N HIS A 90 -1.67 -8.69 -12.56
CA HIS A 90 -2.26 -8.31 -13.84
C HIS A 90 -3.80 -8.35 -13.82
N ASN A 91 -4.40 -7.95 -14.93
CA ASN A 91 -5.86 -7.82 -15.06
C ASN A 91 -6.63 -9.16 -15.04
N ASP A 92 -5.95 -10.26 -15.26
CA ASP A 92 -6.43 -11.64 -15.18
C ASP A 92 -6.42 -12.23 -13.77
N ASN A 93 -5.85 -11.50 -12.80
CA ASN A 93 -5.93 -11.90 -11.40
C ASN A 93 -7.40 -11.98 -10.94
N PRO A 94 -7.84 -13.10 -10.30
CA PRO A 94 -9.24 -13.32 -9.95
C PRO A 94 -9.84 -12.22 -9.07
N GLU A 95 -9.07 -11.64 -8.17
CA GLU A 95 -9.51 -10.55 -7.28
C GLU A 95 -9.75 -9.27 -8.07
N ILE A 96 -8.84 -8.94 -8.99
CA ILE A 96 -8.96 -7.75 -9.85
C ILE A 96 -10.14 -7.90 -10.82
N ALA A 97 -10.32 -9.09 -11.38
CA ALA A 97 -11.45 -9.40 -12.26
C ALA A 97 -12.79 -9.29 -11.50
N ALA A 98 -12.86 -9.86 -10.28
CA ALA A 98 -14.03 -9.78 -9.43
C ALA A 98 -14.34 -8.34 -9.00
N ALA A 99 -13.34 -7.56 -8.60
CA ALA A 99 -13.49 -6.16 -8.23
C ALA A 99 -14.10 -5.34 -9.37
N ARG A 100 -13.60 -5.52 -10.58
CA ARG A 100 -14.15 -4.85 -11.76
C ARG A 100 -15.59 -5.25 -12.07
N ALA A 101 -15.90 -6.53 -11.94
CA ALA A 101 -17.26 -7.04 -12.15
C ALA A 101 -18.24 -6.46 -11.10
N ALA A 102 -17.79 -6.29 -9.87
CA ALA A 102 -18.56 -5.70 -8.77
C ALA A 102 -18.57 -4.16 -8.78
N GLY A 103 -17.83 -3.49 -9.67
CA GLY A 103 -17.72 -2.03 -9.69
C GLY A 103 -16.87 -1.43 -8.56
N ILE A 104 -16.06 -2.27 -7.88
CA ILE A 104 -15.11 -1.86 -6.87
C ILE A 104 -13.89 -1.23 -7.56
N PRO A 105 -13.46 -0.01 -7.18
CA PRO A 105 -12.32 0.65 -7.83
C PRO A 105 -11.02 -0.08 -7.51
N VAL A 106 -10.16 -0.16 -8.52
CA VAL A 106 -8.84 -0.77 -8.43
C VAL A 106 -7.78 0.30 -8.70
N PHE A 107 -6.92 0.52 -7.73
CA PHE A 107 -5.85 1.50 -7.78
C PHE A 107 -4.48 0.84 -7.82
N GLU A 108 -3.52 1.54 -8.38
CA GLU A 108 -2.11 1.15 -8.32
C GLU A 108 -1.49 1.58 -6.98
N ARG A 109 -0.57 0.79 -6.47
CA ARG A 109 0.23 1.13 -5.29
C ARG A 109 0.84 2.53 -5.35
N ALA A 110 1.31 2.94 -6.52
CA ALA A 110 1.92 4.26 -6.71
C ALA A 110 0.92 5.40 -6.48
N GLN A 111 -0.36 5.20 -6.81
CA GLN A 111 -1.41 6.17 -6.55
C GLN A 111 -1.67 6.32 -5.05
N ALA A 112 -1.70 5.20 -4.31
CA ALA A 112 -1.87 5.21 -2.87
C ALA A 112 -0.72 5.94 -2.17
N TRP A 113 0.52 5.62 -2.49
CA TRP A 113 1.68 6.33 -1.94
C TRP A 113 1.68 7.81 -2.30
N GLY A 114 1.36 8.15 -3.54
CA GLY A 114 1.25 9.55 -3.97
C GLY A 114 0.20 10.33 -3.18
N GLU A 115 -0.90 9.70 -2.80
CA GLU A 115 -1.92 10.34 -1.98
C GLU A 115 -1.50 10.47 -0.51
N ILE A 116 -0.94 9.41 0.07
CA ILE A 116 -0.41 9.42 1.44
C ILE A 116 0.65 10.53 1.59
N MET A 117 1.55 10.66 0.62
CA MET A 117 2.60 11.68 0.66
C MET A 117 2.06 13.11 0.71
N LYS A 118 0.88 13.39 0.17
CA LYS A 118 0.25 14.72 0.25
C LYS A 118 -0.17 15.10 1.66
N SER A 119 -0.34 14.12 2.56
CA SER A 119 -0.68 14.38 3.97
C SER A 119 0.54 14.81 4.82
N TYR A 120 1.75 14.63 4.29
CA TYR A 120 2.98 15.06 4.97
C TYR A 120 3.37 16.47 4.57
N HIS A 121 3.73 17.30 5.55
CA HIS A 121 4.16 18.68 5.29
C HIS A 121 5.45 18.73 4.45
N ASN A 122 6.39 17.81 4.73
CA ASN A 122 7.64 17.66 4.00
C ASN A 122 7.75 16.24 3.45
N ALA A 123 7.53 16.07 2.16
CA ALA A 123 7.65 14.78 1.48
C ALA A 123 8.86 14.83 0.53
N ILE A 124 9.79 13.89 0.69
CA ILE A 124 11.00 13.77 -0.12
C ILE A 124 10.91 12.49 -0.96
N CYS A 125 11.02 12.65 -2.28
CA CYS A 125 11.11 11.53 -3.22
C CYS A 125 12.50 11.44 -3.82
N VAL A 126 13.15 10.28 -3.71
CA VAL A 126 14.43 9.99 -4.37
C VAL A 126 14.19 9.14 -5.60
N SER A 127 14.45 9.68 -6.79
CA SER A 127 14.34 8.97 -8.06
C SER A 127 15.69 8.88 -8.77
N GLY A 128 15.84 7.88 -9.64
CA GLY A 128 17.06 7.68 -10.42
C GLY A 128 17.20 6.26 -10.90
N THR A 129 18.06 6.02 -11.88
CA THR A 129 18.35 4.66 -12.39
C THR A 129 19.07 3.83 -11.33
N HIS A 130 20.05 4.43 -10.63
CA HIS A 130 20.84 3.80 -9.57
C HIS A 130 20.90 4.70 -8.33
N GLY A 131 21.33 4.15 -7.19
CA GLY A 131 21.62 4.91 -5.97
C GLY A 131 20.39 5.32 -5.13
N LYS A 132 19.16 5.03 -5.54
CA LYS A 132 17.95 5.42 -4.81
C LYS A 132 17.97 5.00 -3.34
N THR A 133 18.18 3.72 -3.09
CA THR A 133 18.23 3.14 -1.74
C THR A 133 19.32 3.81 -0.89
N THR A 134 20.53 3.93 -1.42
CA THR A 134 21.65 4.53 -0.71
C THR A 134 21.39 5.99 -0.37
N THR A 135 20.91 6.78 -1.34
CA THR A 135 20.59 8.20 -1.13
C THR A 135 19.46 8.36 -0.11
N THR A 136 18.40 7.55 -0.20
CA THR A 136 17.30 7.59 0.77
C THR A 136 17.80 7.24 2.17
N SER A 137 18.68 6.23 2.31
CA SER A 137 19.26 5.87 3.61
C SER A 137 20.11 7.01 4.18
N MET A 138 20.93 7.69 3.37
CA MET A 138 21.73 8.83 3.81
C MET A 138 20.85 9.99 4.29
N VAL A 139 19.80 10.33 3.52
CA VAL A 139 18.85 11.38 3.90
C VAL A 139 18.13 10.99 5.21
N THR A 140 17.74 9.73 5.36
CA THR A 140 17.11 9.25 6.59
C THR A 140 18.01 9.43 7.79
N HIS A 141 19.29 9.05 7.71
CA HIS A 141 20.24 9.24 8.80
C HIS A 141 20.40 10.71 9.18
N ILE A 142 20.50 11.61 8.18
CA ILE A 142 20.59 13.06 8.44
C ILE A 142 19.36 13.57 9.19
N LEU A 143 18.15 13.12 8.77
CA LEU A 143 16.91 13.54 9.43
C LEU A 143 16.78 12.98 10.86
N MET A 144 17.22 11.74 11.08
CA MET A 144 17.25 11.13 12.42
C MET A 144 18.22 11.85 13.35
N GLU A 145 19.42 12.19 12.88
CA GLU A 145 20.41 12.98 13.64
C GLU A 145 19.92 14.40 13.94
N ALA A 146 19.01 14.92 13.13
CA ALA A 146 18.35 16.22 13.34
C ALA A 146 17.09 16.14 14.21
N ASP A 147 16.80 14.98 14.85
CA ASP A 147 15.62 14.75 15.70
C ASP A 147 14.27 14.96 14.97
N MET A 148 14.22 14.69 13.66
CA MET A 148 13.04 14.97 12.84
C MET A 148 12.06 13.80 12.71
N ASP A 149 12.32 12.63 13.32
CA ASP A 149 11.48 11.42 13.30
C ASP A 149 10.85 11.09 11.92
N PRO A 150 11.66 10.78 10.87
CA PRO A 150 11.15 10.60 9.53
C PRO A 150 10.41 9.28 9.35
N THR A 151 9.26 9.30 8.68
CA THR A 151 8.67 8.08 8.10
C THR A 151 9.40 7.74 6.81
N VAL A 152 9.95 6.54 6.71
CA VAL A 152 10.84 6.15 5.60
C VAL A 152 10.30 4.93 4.87
N MET A 153 10.27 4.99 3.53
CA MET A 153 10.01 3.84 2.68
C MET A 153 11.21 3.57 1.77
N ILE A 154 11.89 2.46 1.99
CA ILE A 154 13.02 2.00 1.19
C ILE A 154 12.72 0.62 0.62
N GLY A 155 12.87 0.45 -0.68
CA GLY A 155 12.73 -0.84 -1.36
C GLY A 155 13.97 -1.72 -1.16
N GLY A 156 14.15 -2.27 0.04
CA GLY A 156 15.26 -3.17 0.38
C GLY A 156 15.20 -3.59 1.84
N LEU A 157 16.06 -4.53 2.23
CA LEU A 157 16.22 -4.90 3.64
C LEU A 157 16.83 -3.68 4.37
N SER A 158 16.03 -3.01 5.18
CA SER A 158 16.51 -1.92 6.03
C SER A 158 16.47 -2.37 7.49
N LEU A 159 17.57 -2.17 8.19
CA LEU A 159 17.68 -2.35 9.64
C LEU A 159 17.26 -1.06 10.40
N ILE A 160 16.80 -0.06 9.69
CA ILE A 160 16.34 1.21 10.28
C ILE A 160 14.92 1.02 10.79
N HIS A 161 14.69 1.40 12.03
CA HIS A 161 13.38 1.36 12.66
C HIS A 161 12.40 2.23 11.85
N ILE A 162 11.30 1.65 11.39
CA ILE A 162 10.19 2.41 10.81
C ILE A 162 9.34 2.83 11.99
N SER A 163 9.48 4.06 12.45
CA SER A 163 8.56 4.61 13.44
C SER A 163 7.17 4.74 12.84
N GLU A 164 6.15 4.42 13.62
CA GLU A 164 4.76 4.67 13.23
C GLU A 164 4.56 6.17 12.97
N PRO A 165 3.69 6.57 12.01
CA PRO A 165 3.43 7.97 11.75
C PRO A 165 2.87 8.62 13.00
N THR A 166 3.70 9.38 13.71
CA THR A 166 3.25 10.22 14.82
C THR A 166 2.43 11.37 14.23
N ARG A 167 1.14 11.38 14.55
CA ARG A 167 0.26 12.51 14.27
C ARG A 167 0.66 13.66 15.20
N HIS A 168 1.14 14.72 14.63
CA HIS A 168 1.13 16.03 15.25
C HIS A 168 0.08 16.91 14.58
#